data_b3d6d6cb4b2fafae062f001b2a0851ba
#
_entry.id   b3d6d6cb4b2fafae062f001b2a0851ba
#
_cell.length_a   1.000
_cell.length_b   1.000
_cell.length_c   1.000
_cell.angle_alpha   90.00
_cell.angle_beta   90.00
_cell.angle_gamma   90.00
#
_symmetry.space_group_name_H-M   'P 1'
#
loop_
_entity.id
_entity.type
_entity.pdbx_description
1 polymer ?
#
loop_
_entity_poly.entity_id
_entity_poly.type
_entity_poly.pdbx_seq_one_letter_code
_entity_poly.pdbx_strand_id
1 'polypeptide(L)'
;MSIVFNNFSFKYWALENPTLKNINLTINKGEKIALIGPSGCGKSTLGQCLNGLIPHAIKGDCSGELYINSKNTRTLDLDHCTSMVGTVLQDTDGQFVGLSVGEDIAFALENQMIPQQQMREIVQATADMVDLNSILDHSPFELSGGQKQRVSMAGVMVDDVDILLFDEPLASLDPKTGKAAIEIIDNLHKDSNKTVIIIEHRLEDVLHRPIDRIIMMERGEIIADMTPDDLLASPLLQQHGIREPLYISAIKAAGCTITAEDKPAYFSTINLDKFKPQIEDWFHQVKQPQLDPVQDVLLSVNNLSYSYDGVRKTLDDVSFDIHKGEFVAIMGKNGSGKSTITRLIMGVLEADDGIITLNGNDLTNQSIFERSQHIGVVMQNPNHMISHHMIFDEVASGLRNRGMDEAQIKIKVEKTLKLCGLGRYHHWPVDALSFGQKKRVTIATMLVLEPKLLILDEPTAGQDYHHYTAMMAFIQELNQKLGLTIVIISHDMHLVLEYTQRAIVIADNRLLTDDKVNHIFSQPALLDQANLTVTSLYSLAQAMGIEHIDQFIRCFIAHEVKNK
;
A
#
# COMPACT_ATOMS: atom_id res chain seq x y z
N MET A 1 14.33 26.71 -14.88
CA MET A 1 13.75 25.41 -15.20
C MET A 1 14.72 24.35 -14.73
N SER A 2 14.28 23.40 -13.92
CA SER A 2 15.15 22.33 -13.42
C SER A 2 15.11 21.12 -14.35
N ILE A 3 13.92 20.78 -14.86
CA ILE A 3 13.70 19.60 -15.72
C ILE A 3 12.84 20.02 -16.92
N VAL A 4 13.22 19.58 -18.12
CA VAL A 4 12.46 19.85 -19.36
C VAL A 4 12.45 18.60 -20.24
N PHE A 5 11.28 18.03 -20.47
CA PHE A 5 11.03 17.03 -21.49
C PHE A 5 10.45 17.70 -22.74
N ASN A 6 11.08 17.46 -23.89
CA ASN A 6 10.64 17.97 -25.20
C ASN A 6 10.32 16.81 -26.13
N ASN A 7 9.03 16.54 -26.39
CA ASN A 7 8.55 15.45 -27.23
C ASN A 7 9.23 14.11 -26.92
N PHE A 8 9.49 13.86 -25.63
CA PHE A 8 10.27 12.71 -25.19
C PHE A 8 9.42 11.44 -25.24
N SER A 9 9.98 10.38 -25.84
CA SER A 9 9.36 9.05 -25.84
C SER A 9 10.40 8.00 -25.54
N PHE A 10 9.97 6.93 -24.86
CA PHE A 10 10.83 5.79 -24.54
C PHE A 10 10.09 4.47 -24.73
N LYS A 11 10.79 3.50 -25.33
CA LYS A 11 10.31 2.14 -25.55
C LYS A 11 11.36 1.13 -25.08
N TYR A 12 11.00 0.25 -24.15
CA TYR A 12 11.86 -0.89 -23.78
C TYR A 12 12.02 -1.82 -24.99
N TRP A 13 13.21 -2.36 -25.22
CA TRP A 13 13.44 -3.31 -26.32
C TRP A 13 12.57 -4.57 -26.24
N ALA A 14 12.18 -4.97 -25.03
CA ALA A 14 11.29 -6.11 -24.83
C ALA A 14 9.81 -5.83 -25.17
N LEU A 15 9.43 -4.58 -25.40
CA LEU A 15 8.04 -4.18 -25.63
C LEU A 15 7.80 -3.74 -27.09
N GLU A 16 6.63 -4.01 -27.62
CA GLU A 16 6.23 -3.55 -28.96
C GLU A 16 5.88 -2.06 -28.97
N ASN A 17 5.23 -1.58 -27.92
CA ASN A 17 4.73 -0.21 -27.83
C ASN A 17 5.61 0.65 -26.90
N PRO A 18 5.72 1.96 -27.16
CA PRO A 18 6.38 2.89 -26.27
C PRO A 18 5.70 2.95 -24.89
N THR A 19 6.52 2.95 -23.83
CA THR A 19 6.08 3.13 -22.45
C THR A 19 5.86 4.60 -22.10
N LEU A 20 6.67 5.50 -22.67
CA LEU A 20 6.47 6.95 -22.61
C LEU A 20 6.25 7.47 -24.01
N LYS A 21 5.25 8.36 -24.21
CA LYS A 21 4.83 8.85 -25.50
C LYS A 21 4.71 10.38 -25.48
N ASN A 22 5.51 11.03 -26.29
CA ASN A 22 5.43 12.48 -26.54
C ASN A 22 5.33 13.32 -25.24
N ILE A 23 6.11 12.95 -24.22
CA ILE A 23 6.13 13.68 -22.94
C ILE A 23 6.65 15.09 -23.20
N ASN A 24 5.82 16.07 -22.87
CA ASN A 24 6.16 17.48 -22.82
C ASN A 24 5.90 17.98 -21.40
N LEU A 25 6.94 18.24 -20.64
CA LEU A 25 6.83 18.58 -19.23
C LEU A 25 7.96 19.53 -18.85
N THR A 26 7.62 20.58 -18.12
CA THR A 26 8.59 21.48 -17.50
C THR A 26 8.35 21.51 -16.00
N ILE A 27 9.41 21.24 -15.21
CA ILE A 27 9.40 21.38 -13.76
C ILE A 27 10.41 22.47 -13.40
N ASN A 28 9.98 23.46 -12.63
CA ASN A 28 10.82 24.56 -12.23
C ASN A 28 11.66 24.21 -11.00
N LYS A 29 12.76 24.94 -10.79
CA LYS A 29 13.59 24.75 -9.60
C LYS A 29 12.78 25.11 -8.34
N GLY A 30 12.87 24.25 -7.34
CA GLY A 30 12.17 24.42 -6.07
C GLY A 30 10.67 24.08 -6.11
N GLU A 31 10.13 23.53 -7.22
CA GLU A 31 8.75 22.98 -7.22
C GLU A 31 8.69 21.64 -6.49
N LYS A 32 7.61 21.45 -5.74
CA LYS A 32 7.22 20.15 -5.18
C LYS A 32 6.01 19.60 -5.92
N ILE A 33 6.21 18.53 -6.69
CA ILE A 33 5.17 17.94 -7.53
C ILE A 33 4.82 16.53 -7.09
N ALA A 34 3.56 16.15 -7.31
CA ALA A 34 3.12 14.76 -7.25
C ALA A 34 2.89 14.22 -8.66
N LEU A 35 3.44 13.03 -8.93
CA LEU A 35 3.21 12.29 -10.17
C LEU A 35 2.30 11.12 -9.88
N ILE A 36 1.08 11.15 -10.38
CA ILE A 36 0.04 10.15 -10.14
C ILE A 36 -0.42 9.47 -11.44
N GLY A 37 -1.10 8.35 -11.29
CA GLY A 37 -1.65 7.60 -12.43
C GLY A 37 -1.77 6.12 -12.14
N PRO A 38 -2.48 5.34 -12.98
CA PRO A 38 -2.61 3.89 -12.84
C PRO A 38 -1.26 3.16 -12.86
N SER A 39 -1.23 1.94 -12.32
CA SER A 39 -0.04 1.08 -12.41
C SER A 39 0.31 0.78 -13.88
N GLY A 40 1.61 0.79 -14.18
CA GLY A 40 2.09 0.54 -15.55
C GLY A 40 1.87 1.70 -16.53
N CYS A 41 1.39 2.88 -16.10
CA CYS A 41 1.24 4.03 -16.99
C CYS A 41 2.55 4.75 -17.34
N GLY A 42 3.70 4.35 -16.73
CA GLY A 42 5.02 4.89 -17.06
C GLY A 42 5.65 5.80 -16.00
N LYS A 43 5.08 5.98 -14.80
CA LYS A 43 5.60 6.87 -13.74
C LYS A 43 7.03 6.52 -13.33
N SER A 44 7.28 5.27 -12.93
CA SER A 44 8.64 4.83 -12.54
C SER A 44 9.60 4.85 -13.72
N THR A 45 9.11 4.60 -14.96
CA THR A 45 9.93 4.77 -16.18
C THR A 45 10.34 6.24 -16.38
N LEU A 46 9.43 7.18 -16.13
CA LEU A 46 9.75 8.61 -16.17
C LEU A 46 10.77 8.97 -15.08
N GLY A 47 10.62 8.42 -13.87
CA GLY A 47 11.61 8.53 -12.79
C GLY A 47 12.98 7.99 -13.19
N GLN A 48 13.02 6.82 -13.84
CA GLN A 48 14.27 6.21 -14.35
C GLN A 48 14.94 7.04 -15.46
N CYS A 49 14.18 7.82 -16.22
CA CYS A 49 14.76 8.78 -17.14
C CYS A 49 15.40 9.97 -16.40
N LEU A 50 14.80 10.40 -15.28
CA LEU A 50 15.31 11.51 -14.48
C LEU A 50 16.60 11.16 -13.75
N ASN A 51 16.69 9.97 -13.15
CA ASN A 51 17.90 9.55 -12.43
C ASN A 51 19.00 8.95 -13.32
N GLY A 52 18.81 8.94 -14.65
CA GLY A 52 19.80 8.51 -15.60
C GLY A 52 19.91 7.00 -15.80
N LEU A 53 19.12 6.16 -15.10
CA LEU A 53 19.08 4.72 -15.38
C LEU A 53 18.66 4.45 -16.84
N ILE A 54 17.78 5.26 -17.38
CA ILE A 54 17.48 5.33 -18.80
C ILE A 54 18.17 6.56 -19.39
N PRO A 55 19.02 6.40 -20.39
CA PRO A 55 19.32 5.21 -21.20
C PRO A 55 20.56 4.42 -20.77
N HIS A 56 21.24 4.77 -19.66
CA HIS A 56 22.59 4.27 -19.38
C HIS A 56 22.62 2.80 -18.91
N ALA A 57 21.76 2.43 -17.96
CA ALA A 57 21.66 1.07 -17.43
C ALA A 57 20.54 0.27 -18.11
N ILE A 58 19.40 0.92 -18.35
CA ILE A 58 18.20 0.28 -18.94
C ILE A 58 18.16 0.57 -20.44
N LYS A 59 18.12 -0.49 -21.24
CA LYS A 59 18.19 -0.39 -22.70
C LYS A 59 16.81 -0.23 -23.34
N GLY A 60 16.73 0.66 -24.32
CA GLY A 60 15.52 0.96 -25.05
C GLY A 60 15.75 2.04 -26.10
N ASP A 61 14.71 2.33 -26.86
CA ASP A 61 14.72 3.36 -27.90
C ASP A 61 14.19 4.67 -27.31
N CYS A 62 15.02 5.71 -27.28
CA CYS A 62 14.65 7.05 -26.84
C CYS A 62 14.51 8.00 -28.04
N SER A 63 13.45 8.80 -28.07
CA SER A 63 13.29 9.94 -28.99
C SER A 63 12.94 11.21 -28.23
N GLY A 64 13.07 12.38 -28.86
CA GLY A 64 12.92 13.67 -28.17
C GLY A 64 14.10 13.99 -27.26
N GLU A 65 13.96 14.91 -26.34
CA GLU A 65 15.06 15.41 -25.51
C GLU A 65 14.62 15.54 -24.04
N LEU A 66 15.55 15.25 -23.12
CA LEU A 66 15.42 15.48 -21.70
C LEU A 66 16.60 16.35 -21.23
N TYR A 67 16.28 17.47 -20.62
CA TYR A 67 17.25 18.36 -20.00
C TYR A 67 17.05 18.40 -18.49
N ILE A 68 18.14 18.27 -17.74
CA ILE A 68 18.20 18.49 -16.29
C ILE A 68 19.23 19.59 -16.05
N ASN A 69 18.82 20.66 -15.34
CA ASN A 69 19.63 21.85 -15.11
C ASN A 69 20.29 22.37 -16.42
N SER A 70 19.51 22.41 -17.50
CA SER A 70 19.93 22.84 -18.85
C SER A 70 20.98 21.94 -19.52
N LYS A 71 21.28 20.76 -18.97
CA LYS A 71 22.18 19.77 -19.57
C LYS A 71 21.35 18.65 -20.19
N ASN A 72 21.64 18.26 -21.44
CA ASN A 72 20.97 17.15 -22.12
C ASN A 72 21.45 15.83 -21.53
N THR A 73 20.53 15.01 -20.97
CA THR A 73 20.85 13.76 -20.27
C THR A 73 21.52 12.72 -21.17
N ARG A 74 21.30 12.76 -22.48
CA ARG A 74 21.97 11.85 -23.42
C ARG A 74 23.48 12.09 -23.58
N THR A 75 23.94 13.29 -23.22
CA THR A 75 25.36 13.67 -23.30
C THR A 75 26.10 13.52 -21.99
N LEU A 76 25.38 13.20 -20.93
CA LEU A 76 25.92 12.96 -19.60
C LEU A 76 26.19 11.47 -19.41
N ASP A 77 27.09 11.11 -18.53
CA ASP A 77 27.23 9.77 -17.99
C ASP A 77 26.31 9.57 -16.77
N LEU A 78 26.26 8.36 -16.24
CA LEU A 78 25.41 8.02 -15.10
C LEU A 78 25.83 8.80 -13.84
N ASP A 79 27.14 8.97 -13.60
CA ASP A 79 27.65 9.67 -12.42
C ASP A 79 27.21 11.14 -12.38
N HIS A 80 27.21 11.79 -13.55
CA HIS A 80 26.68 13.16 -13.66
C HIS A 80 25.15 13.22 -13.45
N CYS A 81 24.39 12.21 -13.87
CA CYS A 81 22.95 12.17 -13.63
C CYS A 81 22.64 11.96 -12.14
N THR A 82 23.34 11.02 -11.49
CA THR A 82 23.13 10.72 -10.06
C THR A 82 23.55 11.88 -9.15
N SER A 83 24.57 12.67 -9.54
CA SER A 83 24.95 13.88 -8.79
C SER A 83 23.91 15.02 -8.86
N MET A 84 22.94 14.96 -9.79
CA MET A 84 21.88 15.95 -9.90
C MET A 84 20.56 15.47 -9.29
N VAL A 85 20.30 14.14 -9.29
CA VAL A 85 19.02 13.56 -8.89
C VAL A 85 19.25 12.43 -7.87
N GLY A 86 18.89 12.70 -6.64
CA GLY A 86 18.85 11.68 -5.60
C GLY A 86 17.52 10.93 -5.63
N THR A 87 17.55 9.60 -5.56
CA THR A 87 16.36 8.76 -5.70
C THR A 87 16.17 7.84 -4.50
N VAL A 88 14.98 7.89 -3.89
CA VAL A 88 14.50 6.87 -2.95
C VAL A 88 13.63 5.91 -3.74
N LEU A 89 14.03 4.62 -3.77
CA LEU A 89 13.36 3.58 -4.53
C LEU A 89 12.16 2.99 -3.77
N GLN A 90 11.21 2.41 -4.51
CA GLN A 90 10.06 1.69 -3.98
C GLN A 90 10.47 0.51 -3.10
N ASP A 91 11.44 -0.29 -3.54
CA ASP A 91 12.04 -1.39 -2.78
C ASP A 91 13.26 -0.88 -2.01
N THR A 92 13.05 -0.50 -0.76
CA THR A 92 14.12 -0.02 0.11
C THR A 92 15.14 -1.11 0.46
N ASP A 93 14.73 -2.39 0.55
CA ASP A 93 15.65 -3.50 0.83
C ASP A 93 16.67 -3.70 -0.29
N GLY A 94 16.27 -3.47 -1.54
CA GLY A 94 17.16 -3.52 -2.70
C GLY A 94 18.11 -2.33 -2.81
N GLN A 95 17.93 -1.29 -1.98
CA GLN A 95 18.76 -0.08 -1.99
C GLN A 95 19.94 -0.17 -1.01
N PHE A 96 19.84 -0.99 0.06
CA PHE A 96 20.86 -1.06 1.10
C PHE A 96 22.13 -1.80 0.64
N VAL A 97 23.27 -1.14 0.88
CA VAL A 97 24.63 -1.64 0.56
C VAL A 97 25.47 -1.77 1.82
N GLY A 98 25.27 -0.88 2.81
CA GLY A 98 25.99 -0.86 4.08
C GLY A 98 25.67 -2.05 4.99
N LEU A 99 26.61 -2.50 5.80
CA LEU A 99 26.40 -3.51 6.84
C LEU A 99 25.73 -2.92 8.08
N SER A 100 25.90 -1.61 8.28
CA SER A 100 25.22 -0.84 9.31
C SER A 100 24.49 0.36 8.69
N VAL A 101 23.53 0.92 9.43
CA VAL A 101 22.80 2.14 9.04
C VAL A 101 23.76 3.29 8.77
N GLY A 102 24.76 3.47 9.64
CA GLY A 102 25.76 4.53 9.48
C GLY A 102 26.61 4.37 8.23
N GLU A 103 27.00 3.14 7.88
CA GLU A 103 27.73 2.82 6.65
C GLU A 103 26.85 3.03 5.41
N ASP A 104 25.59 2.67 5.47
CA ASP A 104 24.66 2.85 4.35
C ASP A 104 24.43 4.33 4.04
N ILE A 105 24.22 5.15 5.09
CA ILE A 105 24.11 6.61 4.94
C ILE A 105 25.42 7.22 4.40
N ALA A 106 26.59 6.72 4.83
CA ALA A 106 27.90 7.21 4.41
C ALA A 106 28.26 6.84 2.97
N PHE A 107 27.60 5.87 2.36
CA PHE A 107 28.00 5.26 1.09
C PHE A 107 28.19 6.28 -0.06
N ALA A 108 27.28 7.24 -0.19
CA ALA A 108 27.40 8.29 -1.19
C ALA A 108 28.62 9.19 -0.94
N LEU A 109 28.90 9.51 0.31
CA LEU A 109 30.05 10.34 0.71
C LEU A 109 31.38 9.61 0.50
N GLU A 110 31.42 8.29 0.69
CA GLU A 110 32.59 7.47 0.38
C GLU A 110 32.92 7.50 -1.12
N ASN A 111 31.90 7.38 -1.98
CA ASN A 111 32.07 7.49 -3.43
C ASN A 111 32.61 8.86 -3.86
N GLN A 112 32.28 9.91 -3.11
CA GLN A 112 32.81 11.27 -3.32
C GLN A 112 34.18 11.50 -2.69
N MET A 113 34.77 10.49 -2.06
CA MET A 113 36.07 10.55 -1.36
C MET A 113 36.12 11.62 -0.25
N ILE A 114 35.02 11.84 0.45
CA ILE A 114 34.94 12.76 1.59
C ILE A 114 35.81 12.23 2.73
N PRO A 115 36.63 13.06 3.40
CA PRO A 115 37.43 12.63 4.54
C PRO A 115 36.60 12.04 5.67
N GLN A 116 37.09 10.95 6.29
CA GLN A 116 36.32 10.17 7.28
C GLN A 116 35.74 11.00 8.43
N GLN A 117 36.48 11.99 8.94
CA GLN A 117 36.01 12.84 10.02
C GLN A 117 34.81 13.67 9.59
N GLN A 118 34.89 14.30 8.41
CA GLN A 118 33.81 15.10 7.84
C GLN A 118 32.59 14.22 7.50
N MET A 119 32.83 13.03 6.99
CA MET A 119 31.79 12.05 6.70
C MET A 119 30.99 11.68 7.96
N ARG A 120 31.66 11.41 9.08
CA ARG A 120 31.00 11.13 10.37
C ARG A 120 30.13 12.29 10.86
N GLU A 121 30.61 13.52 10.69
CA GLU A 121 29.86 14.73 11.08
C GLU A 121 28.59 14.88 10.21
N ILE A 122 28.69 14.66 8.90
CA ILE A 122 27.53 14.71 7.98
C ILE A 122 26.53 13.59 8.30
N VAL A 123 27.01 12.35 8.45
CA VAL A 123 26.16 11.19 8.79
C VAL A 123 25.40 11.44 10.10
N GLN A 124 26.10 11.93 11.15
CA GLN A 124 25.49 12.23 12.42
C GLN A 124 24.40 13.32 12.29
N ALA A 125 24.72 14.43 11.60
CA ALA A 125 23.77 15.51 11.39
C ALA A 125 22.53 15.05 10.59
N THR A 126 22.73 14.21 9.57
CA THR A 126 21.63 13.64 8.78
C THR A 126 20.78 12.66 9.60
N ALA A 127 21.43 11.81 10.41
CA ALA A 127 20.72 10.89 11.30
C ALA A 127 19.86 11.63 12.35
N ASP A 128 20.34 12.78 12.85
CA ASP A 128 19.56 13.65 13.73
C ASP A 128 18.27 14.16 13.05
N MET A 129 18.33 14.56 11.78
CA MET A 129 17.18 15.09 11.03
C MET A 129 16.05 14.06 10.84
N VAL A 130 16.40 12.77 10.76
CA VAL A 130 15.44 11.69 10.49
C VAL A 130 15.26 10.70 11.65
N ASP A 131 15.76 11.06 12.86
CA ASP A 131 15.63 10.28 14.09
C ASP A 131 16.17 8.83 13.95
N LEU A 132 17.45 8.72 13.55
CA LEU A 132 18.16 7.44 13.38
C LEU A 132 19.33 7.23 14.35
N ASN A 133 19.65 8.19 15.21
CA ASN A 133 20.84 8.15 16.07
C ASN A 133 20.99 6.89 16.91
N SER A 134 19.87 6.38 17.44
CA SER A 134 19.88 5.20 18.32
C SER A 134 20.15 3.89 17.59
N ILE A 135 20.17 3.89 16.25
CA ILE A 135 20.24 2.69 15.43
C ILE A 135 21.34 2.73 14.35
N LEU A 136 22.27 3.70 14.42
CA LEU A 136 23.36 3.82 13.43
C LEU A 136 24.24 2.56 13.31
N ASP A 137 24.42 1.83 14.42
CA ASP A 137 25.21 0.59 14.45
C ASP A 137 24.40 -0.67 14.12
N HIS A 138 23.07 -0.55 13.91
CA HIS A 138 22.23 -1.70 13.57
C HIS A 138 22.34 -2.07 12.08
N SER A 139 22.08 -3.34 11.77
CA SER A 139 21.94 -3.78 10.37
C SER A 139 20.67 -3.20 9.74
N PRO A 140 20.72 -2.62 8.54
CA PRO A 140 19.52 -2.14 7.84
C PRO A 140 18.45 -3.23 7.65
N PHE A 141 18.85 -4.50 7.55
CA PHE A 141 17.93 -5.62 7.34
C PHE A 141 17.11 -6.00 8.58
N GLU A 142 17.56 -5.59 9.78
CA GLU A 142 16.85 -5.83 11.05
C GLU A 142 15.81 -4.75 11.39
N LEU A 143 15.74 -3.69 10.58
CA LEU A 143 14.91 -2.53 10.84
C LEU A 143 13.45 -2.75 10.42
N SER A 144 12.55 -2.01 11.09
CA SER A 144 11.17 -1.88 10.64
C SER A 144 11.07 -1.13 9.30
N GLY A 145 9.97 -1.33 8.55
CA GLY A 145 9.77 -0.65 7.27
C GLY A 145 9.89 0.88 7.36
N GLY A 146 9.37 1.50 8.43
CA GLY A 146 9.50 2.94 8.63
C GLY A 146 10.93 3.39 8.95
N GLN A 147 11.70 2.58 9.68
CA GLN A 147 13.13 2.85 9.90
C GLN A 147 13.92 2.70 8.59
N LYS A 148 13.67 1.64 7.83
CA LYS A 148 14.28 1.42 6.50
C LYS A 148 14.03 2.60 5.57
N GLN A 149 12.80 3.12 5.52
CA GLN A 149 12.46 4.29 4.72
C GLN A 149 13.25 5.53 5.14
N ARG A 150 13.37 5.77 6.45
CA ARG A 150 14.19 6.89 6.97
C ARG A 150 15.67 6.73 6.64
N VAL A 151 16.22 5.51 6.69
CA VAL A 151 17.61 5.24 6.27
C VAL A 151 17.80 5.54 4.79
N SER A 152 16.90 5.07 3.91
CA SER A 152 16.97 5.37 2.48
C SER A 152 16.86 6.87 2.20
N MET A 153 16.00 7.60 2.93
CA MET A 153 15.93 9.06 2.85
C MET A 153 17.24 9.70 3.29
N ALA A 154 17.81 9.27 4.42
CA ALA A 154 19.09 9.79 4.91
C ALA A 154 20.21 9.58 3.90
N GLY A 155 20.31 8.40 3.28
CA GLY A 155 21.30 8.09 2.26
C GLY A 155 21.23 9.00 1.02
N VAL A 156 20.04 9.52 0.71
CA VAL A 156 19.85 10.50 -0.38
C VAL A 156 20.06 11.95 0.09
N MET A 157 19.82 12.22 1.38
CA MET A 157 19.96 13.57 1.95
C MET A 157 21.41 14.00 2.15
N VAL A 158 22.33 13.05 2.37
CA VAL A 158 23.76 13.37 2.55
C VAL A 158 24.39 13.94 1.29
N ASP A 159 23.78 13.68 0.12
CA ASP A 159 24.19 14.23 -1.16
C ASP A 159 23.60 15.64 -1.36
N ASP A 160 24.41 16.56 -1.85
CA ASP A 160 23.95 17.91 -2.21
C ASP A 160 23.34 17.94 -3.62
N VAL A 161 22.31 17.10 -3.84
CA VAL A 161 21.58 17.04 -5.11
C VAL A 161 20.55 18.16 -5.23
N ASP A 162 20.28 18.62 -6.45
CA ASP A 162 19.27 19.67 -6.72
C ASP A 162 17.82 19.11 -6.75
N ILE A 163 17.67 17.83 -7.06
CA ILE A 163 16.38 17.18 -7.31
C ILE A 163 16.27 15.91 -6.44
N LEU A 164 15.16 15.78 -5.74
CA LEU A 164 14.82 14.61 -4.94
C LEU A 164 13.64 13.88 -5.59
N LEU A 165 13.84 12.62 -5.93
CA LEU A 165 12.83 11.74 -6.52
C LEU A 165 12.46 10.64 -5.51
N PHE A 166 11.18 10.57 -5.15
CA PHE A 166 10.63 9.55 -4.28
C PHE A 166 9.68 8.66 -5.08
N ASP A 167 10.05 7.39 -5.30
CA ASP A 167 9.22 6.42 -6.03
C ASP A 167 8.47 5.54 -5.03
N GLU A 168 7.17 5.80 -4.86
CA GLU A 168 6.25 5.13 -3.94
C GLU A 168 6.76 5.06 -2.49
N PRO A 169 7.15 6.20 -1.88
CA PRO A 169 7.77 6.21 -0.54
C PRO A 169 6.83 5.73 0.57
N LEU A 170 5.54 5.56 0.31
CA LEU A 170 4.54 5.16 1.31
C LEU A 170 4.12 3.69 1.20
N ALA A 171 4.60 2.94 0.20
CA ALA A 171 4.06 1.63 -0.18
C ALA A 171 4.04 0.57 0.95
N SER A 172 5.02 0.60 1.86
CA SER A 172 5.17 -0.39 2.95
C SER A 172 4.94 0.20 4.36
N LEU A 173 4.45 1.45 4.44
CA LEU A 173 4.32 2.17 5.69
C LEU A 173 2.88 2.11 6.22
N ASP A 174 2.76 1.94 7.55
CA ASP A 174 1.49 2.19 8.22
C ASP A 174 1.08 3.67 8.12
N PRO A 175 -0.20 4.01 8.30
CA PRO A 175 -0.70 5.35 8.02
C PRO A 175 0.00 6.47 8.79
N LYS A 176 0.35 6.25 10.05
CA LYS A 176 1.02 7.27 10.89
C LYS A 176 2.47 7.48 10.43
N THR A 177 3.18 6.38 10.18
CA THR A 177 4.56 6.42 9.65
C THR A 177 4.59 7.04 8.25
N GLY A 178 3.60 6.76 7.40
CA GLY A 178 3.47 7.37 6.08
C GLY A 178 3.31 8.89 6.15
N LYS A 179 2.46 9.41 7.04
CA LYS A 179 2.34 10.87 7.26
C LYS A 179 3.65 11.49 7.75
N ALA A 180 4.34 10.83 8.70
CA ALA A 180 5.64 11.31 9.15
C ALA A 180 6.69 11.34 8.01
N ALA A 181 6.67 10.37 7.10
CA ALA A 181 7.54 10.39 5.92
C ALA A 181 7.26 11.60 5.00
N ILE A 182 5.99 11.92 4.74
CA ILE A 182 5.62 13.11 3.96
C ILE A 182 6.03 14.40 4.70
N GLU A 183 5.98 14.44 6.03
CA GLU A 183 6.48 15.57 6.82
C GLU A 183 7.99 15.77 6.69
N ILE A 184 8.77 14.68 6.71
CA ILE A 184 10.22 14.73 6.47
C ILE A 184 10.49 15.29 5.06
N ILE A 185 9.81 14.79 4.04
CA ILE A 185 9.94 15.27 2.66
C ILE A 185 9.58 16.76 2.55
N ASP A 186 8.52 17.21 3.23
CA ASP A 186 8.10 18.61 3.23
C ASP A 186 9.12 19.53 3.91
N ASN A 187 9.70 19.12 5.05
CA ASN A 187 10.75 19.85 5.75
C ASN A 187 12.01 19.96 4.88
N LEU A 188 12.43 18.86 4.25
CA LEU A 188 13.55 18.87 3.31
C LEU A 188 13.34 19.86 2.17
N HIS A 189 12.16 19.88 1.58
CA HIS A 189 11.84 20.83 0.52
C HIS A 189 11.93 22.29 1.00
N LYS A 190 11.37 22.60 2.19
CA LYS A 190 11.36 23.96 2.76
C LYS A 190 12.75 24.45 3.14
N ASP A 191 13.55 23.59 3.75
CA ASP A 191 14.86 23.94 4.29
C ASP A 191 15.93 24.09 3.19
N SER A 192 15.82 23.32 2.10
CA SER A 192 16.84 23.27 1.05
C SER A 192 16.43 23.90 -0.29
N ASN A 193 15.14 24.24 -0.47
CA ASN A 193 14.58 24.73 -1.74
C ASN A 193 14.91 23.80 -2.94
N LYS A 194 15.06 22.49 -2.69
CA LYS A 194 15.29 21.47 -3.72
C LYS A 194 14.00 21.20 -4.48
N THR A 195 14.12 20.79 -5.73
CA THR A 195 12.97 20.30 -6.51
C THR A 195 12.60 18.92 -6.00
N VAL A 196 11.32 18.67 -5.68
CA VAL A 196 10.84 17.41 -5.14
C VAL A 196 9.80 16.79 -6.06
N ILE A 197 9.99 15.53 -6.41
CA ILE A 197 9.06 14.73 -7.22
C ILE A 197 8.64 13.53 -6.40
N ILE A 198 7.34 13.40 -6.14
CA ILE A 198 6.77 12.27 -5.39
C ILE A 198 5.90 11.47 -6.36
N ILE A 199 6.31 10.25 -6.68
CA ILE A 199 5.50 9.28 -7.42
C ILE A 199 4.70 8.50 -6.40
N GLU A 200 3.37 8.59 -6.44
CA GLU A 200 2.51 7.91 -5.46
C GLU A 200 1.13 7.55 -6.01
N HIS A 201 0.52 6.54 -5.39
CA HIS A 201 -0.87 6.14 -5.64
C HIS A 201 -1.83 6.66 -4.55
N ARG A 202 -1.31 6.94 -3.36
CA ARG A 202 -2.06 7.35 -2.17
C ARG A 202 -2.15 8.88 -2.11
N LEU A 203 -2.96 9.47 -3.01
CA LEU A 203 -3.05 10.93 -3.17
C LEU A 203 -3.43 11.65 -1.87
N GLU A 204 -4.36 11.10 -1.07
CA GLU A 204 -4.77 11.71 0.20
C GLU A 204 -3.62 11.85 1.21
N ASP A 205 -2.72 10.86 1.25
CA ASP A 205 -1.55 10.90 2.13
C ASP A 205 -0.51 11.91 1.62
N VAL A 206 -0.30 12.00 0.31
CA VAL A 206 0.59 13.02 -0.31
C VAL A 206 0.08 14.43 -0.03
N LEU A 207 -1.22 14.66 -0.12
CA LEU A 207 -1.88 15.93 0.17
C LEU A 207 -1.95 16.26 1.69
N HIS A 208 -1.34 15.44 2.54
CA HIS A 208 -1.12 15.81 3.94
C HIS A 208 -0.26 17.08 4.09
N ARG A 209 0.60 17.36 3.12
CA ARG A 209 1.43 18.57 3.04
C ARG A 209 1.28 19.27 1.69
N PRO A 210 1.53 20.59 1.62
CA PRO A 210 1.36 21.35 0.38
C PRO A 210 2.13 20.75 -0.79
N ILE A 211 1.49 20.68 -1.95
CA ILE A 211 2.03 20.28 -3.26
C ILE A 211 1.72 21.41 -4.24
N ASP A 212 2.71 21.83 -5.04
CA ASP A 212 2.52 22.94 -5.99
C ASP A 212 1.68 22.51 -7.21
N ARG A 213 1.99 21.31 -7.76
CA ARG A 213 1.32 20.77 -8.95
C ARG A 213 1.19 19.27 -8.87
N ILE A 214 0.13 18.76 -9.51
CA ILE A 214 -0.08 17.34 -9.72
C ILE A 214 -0.02 17.06 -11.22
N ILE A 215 0.85 16.11 -11.58
CA ILE A 215 0.98 15.61 -12.94
C ILE A 215 0.33 14.24 -12.98
N MET A 216 -0.65 14.07 -13.87
CA MET A 216 -1.38 12.83 -14.02
C MET A 216 -1.01 12.14 -15.33
N MET A 217 -0.60 10.87 -15.23
CA MET A 217 -0.21 10.06 -16.38
C MET A 217 -1.19 8.92 -16.64
N GLU A 218 -1.45 8.65 -17.92
CA GLU A 218 -2.14 7.44 -18.36
C GLU A 218 -1.54 6.92 -19.67
N ARG A 219 -1.32 5.59 -19.77
CA ARG A 219 -0.84 4.90 -20.98
C ARG A 219 0.40 5.52 -21.62
N GLY A 220 1.28 6.07 -20.80
CA GLY A 220 2.53 6.68 -21.24
C GLY A 220 2.44 8.14 -21.64
N GLU A 221 1.32 8.81 -21.44
CA GLU A 221 1.07 10.21 -21.78
C GLU A 221 0.72 11.01 -20.53
N ILE A 222 1.01 12.32 -20.52
CA ILE A 222 0.53 13.25 -19.50
C ILE A 222 -0.88 13.69 -19.92
N ILE A 223 -1.86 13.41 -19.07
CA ILE A 223 -3.27 13.73 -19.32
C ILE A 223 -3.74 14.96 -18.54
N ALA A 224 -3.05 15.31 -17.45
CA ALA A 224 -3.29 16.54 -16.71
C ALA A 224 -2.00 17.03 -16.05
N ASP A 225 -1.89 18.35 -15.94
CA ASP A 225 -0.81 19.08 -15.27
C ASP A 225 -1.45 20.35 -14.68
N MET A 226 -1.81 20.31 -13.38
CA MET A 226 -2.64 21.32 -12.76
C MET A 226 -2.41 21.44 -11.26
N THR A 227 -3.00 22.44 -10.64
CA THR A 227 -2.98 22.59 -9.19
C THR A 227 -3.80 21.48 -8.49
N PRO A 228 -3.50 21.13 -7.23
CA PRO A 228 -4.32 20.20 -6.47
C PRO A 228 -5.79 20.61 -6.36
N ASP A 229 -6.08 21.90 -6.23
CA ASP A 229 -7.44 22.41 -6.15
C ASP A 229 -8.22 22.18 -7.45
N ASP A 230 -7.62 22.45 -8.61
CA ASP A 230 -8.24 22.22 -9.91
C ASP A 230 -8.49 20.72 -10.14
N LEU A 231 -7.55 19.86 -9.76
CA LEU A 231 -7.68 18.42 -9.93
C LEU A 231 -8.83 17.84 -9.10
N LEU A 232 -8.90 18.19 -7.81
CA LEU A 232 -9.96 17.68 -6.91
C LEU A 232 -11.35 18.25 -7.23
N ALA A 233 -11.41 19.42 -7.85
CA ALA A 233 -12.66 19.97 -8.40
C ALA A 233 -13.09 19.29 -9.71
N SER A 234 -12.18 18.65 -10.41
CA SER A 234 -12.44 17.98 -11.69
C SER A 234 -12.99 16.55 -11.53
N PRO A 235 -13.57 15.95 -12.58
CA PRO A 235 -13.95 14.54 -12.57
C PRO A 235 -12.79 13.59 -12.94
N LEU A 236 -11.58 14.09 -13.21
CA LEU A 236 -10.47 13.32 -13.78
C LEU A 236 -10.07 12.12 -12.93
N LEU A 237 -9.99 12.27 -11.61
CA LEU A 237 -9.60 11.15 -10.75
C LEU A 237 -10.55 9.96 -10.89
N GLN A 238 -11.86 10.21 -10.84
CA GLN A 238 -12.87 9.17 -11.01
C GLN A 238 -12.86 8.57 -12.43
N GLN A 239 -12.76 9.42 -13.46
CA GLN A 239 -12.75 8.97 -14.87
C GLN A 239 -11.57 8.05 -15.18
N HIS A 240 -10.44 8.25 -14.51
CA HIS A 240 -9.21 7.48 -14.73
C HIS A 240 -8.93 6.45 -13.61
N GLY A 241 -9.91 6.18 -12.75
CA GLY A 241 -9.81 5.15 -11.71
C GLY A 241 -8.73 5.44 -10.69
N ILE A 242 -8.54 6.69 -10.31
CA ILE A 242 -7.66 7.12 -9.22
C ILE A 242 -8.54 7.49 -8.02
N ARG A 243 -8.16 7.01 -6.84
CA ARG A 243 -8.91 7.26 -5.61
C ARG A 243 -8.86 8.74 -5.23
N GLU A 244 -10.03 9.32 -4.99
CA GLU A 244 -10.15 10.63 -4.38
C GLU A 244 -9.97 10.56 -2.86
N PRO A 245 -9.57 11.66 -2.20
CA PRO A 245 -9.65 11.77 -0.75
C PRO A 245 -11.08 11.50 -0.24
N LEU A 246 -11.21 10.79 0.89
CA LEU A 246 -12.53 10.37 1.41
C LEU A 246 -13.48 11.53 1.65
N TYR A 247 -12.99 12.68 2.14
CA TYR A 247 -13.87 13.86 2.35
C TYR A 247 -14.41 14.41 1.03
N ILE A 248 -13.64 14.36 -0.06
CA ILE A 248 -14.10 14.77 -1.40
C ILE A 248 -15.17 13.81 -1.91
N SER A 249 -14.94 12.50 -1.81
CA SER A 249 -15.93 11.50 -2.19
C SER A 249 -17.22 11.65 -1.38
N ALA A 250 -17.14 11.95 -0.07
CA ALA A 250 -18.31 12.15 0.78
C ALA A 250 -19.11 13.41 0.41
N ILE A 251 -18.42 14.53 0.13
CA ILE A 251 -19.06 15.76 -0.33
C ILE A 251 -19.77 15.53 -1.68
N LYS A 252 -19.12 14.85 -2.61
CA LYS A 252 -19.73 14.50 -3.91
C LYS A 252 -20.89 13.51 -3.77
N ALA A 253 -20.81 12.53 -2.86
CA ALA A 253 -21.89 11.58 -2.57
C ALA A 253 -23.14 12.25 -2.03
N ALA A 254 -23.00 13.37 -1.30
CA ALA A 254 -24.10 14.23 -0.86
C ALA A 254 -24.70 15.09 -2.00
N GLY A 255 -24.23 14.94 -3.24
CA GLY A 255 -24.71 15.70 -4.40
C GLY A 255 -24.14 17.11 -4.51
N CYS A 256 -23.09 17.43 -3.75
CA CYS A 256 -22.47 18.74 -3.79
C CYS A 256 -21.53 18.87 -5.00
N THR A 257 -21.51 20.08 -5.60
CA THR A 257 -20.53 20.43 -6.64
C THR A 257 -19.37 21.19 -6.02
N ILE A 258 -18.18 20.65 -6.17
CA ILE A 258 -16.92 21.24 -5.69
C ILE A 258 -16.29 22.03 -6.83
N THR A 259 -15.78 23.22 -6.54
CA THR A 259 -15.02 24.07 -7.48
C THR A 259 -13.64 24.38 -6.91
N ALA A 260 -12.69 24.82 -7.74
CA ALA A 260 -11.36 25.20 -7.26
C ALA A 260 -11.38 26.37 -6.26
N GLU A 261 -12.38 27.26 -6.37
CA GLU A 261 -12.59 28.38 -5.43
C GLU A 261 -12.89 27.90 -4.00
N ASP A 262 -13.44 26.69 -3.85
CA ASP A 262 -13.72 26.06 -2.56
C ASP A 262 -12.44 25.54 -1.88
N LYS A 263 -11.27 25.62 -2.54
CA LYS A 263 -9.95 25.15 -2.08
C LYS A 263 -9.95 23.72 -1.57
N PRO A 264 -10.34 22.75 -2.41
CA PRO A 264 -10.53 21.37 -2.00
C PRO A 264 -9.22 20.58 -1.78
N ALA A 265 -8.06 21.14 -2.08
CA ALA A 265 -6.77 20.43 -1.98
C ALA A 265 -6.45 19.92 -0.57
N TYR A 266 -6.80 20.70 0.43
CA TYR A 266 -6.48 20.37 1.82
C TYR A 266 -7.72 20.50 2.69
N PHE A 267 -7.91 19.52 3.57
CA PHE A 267 -9.03 19.52 4.51
C PHE A 267 -9.06 20.79 5.40
N SER A 268 -7.90 21.38 5.69
CA SER A 268 -7.79 22.60 6.49
C SER A 268 -8.20 23.88 5.75
N THR A 269 -8.27 23.87 4.42
CA THR A 269 -8.55 25.07 3.60
C THR A 269 -9.87 25.03 2.88
N ILE A 270 -10.50 23.85 2.74
CA ILE A 270 -11.76 23.70 2.04
C ILE A 270 -12.90 24.48 2.74
N ASN A 271 -13.72 25.16 1.94
CA ASN A 271 -14.91 25.88 2.45
C ASN A 271 -16.05 24.89 2.75
N LEU A 272 -16.02 24.30 3.95
CA LEU A 272 -16.99 23.30 4.38
C LEU A 272 -18.40 23.87 4.65
N ASP A 273 -18.52 25.14 5.03
CA ASP A 273 -19.81 25.77 5.37
C ASP A 273 -20.80 25.74 4.19
N LYS A 274 -20.29 25.86 2.97
CA LYS A 274 -21.06 25.76 1.72
C LYS A 274 -21.78 24.42 1.58
N PHE A 275 -21.17 23.33 2.02
CA PHE A 275 -21.63 21.96 1.79
C PHE A 275 -22.46 21.41 2.95
N LYS A 276 -22.39 22.05 4.13
CA LYS A 276 -22.99 21.55 5.36
C LYS A 276 -24.48 21.22 5.23
N PRO A 277 -25.37 22.09 4.69
CA PRO A 277 -26.79 21.77 4.60
C PRO A 277 -27.09 20.53 3.76
N GLN A 278 -26.39 20.35 2.61
CA GLN A 278 -26.60 19.23 1.72
C GLN A 278 -26.09 17.92 2.32
N ILE A 279 -24.96 17.94 3.04
CA ILE A 279 -24.39 16.78 3.73
C ILE A 279 -25.32 16.33 4.87
N GLU A 280 -25.87 17.29 5.66
CA GLU A 280 -26.83 17.00 6.73
C GLU A 280 -28.11 16.38 6.16
N ASP A 281 -28.69 16.97 5.10
CA ASP A 281 -29.88 16.45 4.42
C ASP A 281 -29.64 15.04 3.86
N TRP A 282 -28.51 14.82 3.20
CA TRP A 282 -28.11 13.51 2.68
C TRP A 282 -28.01 12.47 3.80
N PHE A 283 -27.34 12.80 4.91
CA PHE A 283 -27.16 11.90 6.05
C PHE A 283 -28.50 11.47 6.67
N HIS A 284 -29.46 12.40 6.77
CA HIS A 284 -30.80 12.09 7.28
C HIS A 284 -31.65 11.25 6.33
N GLN A 285 -31.39 11.27 5.02
CA GLN A 285 -32.17 10.54 4.01
C GLN A 285 -31.65 9.12 3.76
N VAL A 286 -30.36 8.85 4.02
CA VAL A 286 -29.76 7.55 3.78
C VAL A 286 -30.27 6.52 4.79
N LYS A 287 -30.90 5.44 4.29
CA LYS A 287 -31.32 4.33 5.13
C LYS A 287 -30.09 3.65 5.76
N GLN A 288 -30.12 3.54 7.08
CA GLN A 288 -29.07 2.81 7.78
C GLN A 288 -29.07 1.33 7.35
N PRO A 289 -27.90 0.76 6.99
CA PRO A 289 -27.80 -0.64 6.65
C PRO A 289 -28.14 -1.51 7.87
N GLN A 290 -28.88 -2.59 7.65
CA GLN A 290 -29.18 -3.56 8.71
C GLN A 290 -27.91 -4.34 9.06
N LEU A 291 -27.81 -4.74 10.32
CA LEU A 291 -26.72 -5.63 10.80
C LEU A 291 -27.09 -7.07 10.49
N ASP A 292 -26.11 -7.80 9.95
CA ASP A 292 -26.26 -9.25 9.79
C ASP A 292 -26.28 -9.94 11.16
N PRO A 293 -27.06 -11.02 11.30
CA PRO A 293 -27.10 -11.79 12.54
C PRO A 293 -25.74 -12.41 12.87
N VAL A 294 -25.40 -12.47 14.16
CA VAL A 294 -24.18 -13.13 14.64
C VAL A 294 -24.26 -14.63 14.30
N GLN A 295 -23.22 -15.12 13.64
CA GLN A 295 -23.10 -16.54 13.26
C GLN A 295 -22.28 -17.34 14.30
N ASP A 296 -22.24 -18.67 14.15
CA ASP A 296 -21.41 -19.55 14.99
C ASP A 296 -19.92 -19.19 14.86
N VAL A 297 -19.17 -19.39 15.94
CA VAL A 297 -17.71 -19.25 15.96
C VAL A 297 -17.07 -20.32 15.07
N LEU A 298 -16.20 -19.89 14.14
CA LEU A 298 -15.38 -20.75 13.31
C LEU A 298 -14.00 -20.96 13.91
N LEU A 299 -13.29 -19.87 14.22
CA LEU A 299 -11.96 -19.86 14.83
C LEU A 299 -12.04 -19.11 16.15
N SER A 300 -11.47 -19.71 17.20
CA SER A 300 -11.30 -19.05 18.50
C SER A 300 -9.83 -19.06 18.89
N VAL A 301 -9.33 -17.91 19.28
CA VAL A 301 -7.99 -17.68 19.82
C VAL A 301 -8.16 -17.26 21.27
N ASN A 302 -7.57 -18.00 22.21
CA ASN A 302 -7.73 -17.75 23.64
C ASN A 302 -6.37 -17.62 24.33
N ASN A 303 -6.11 -16.48 24.97
CA ASN A 303 -4.94 -16.16 25.77
C ASN A 303 -3.60 -16.44 25.07
N LEU A 304 -3.54 -16.19 23.75
CA LEU A 304 -2.42 -16.54 22.90
C LEU A 304 -1.21 -15.66 23.22
N SER A 305 -0.08 -16.29 23.59
CA SER A 305 1.18 -15.62 23.85
C SER A 305 2.31 -16.27 23.04
N TYR A 306 3.26 -15.44 22.56
CA TYR A 306 4.40 -15.92 21.80
C TYR A 306 5.59 -14.98 21.85
N SER A 307 6.80 -15.54 21.89
CA SER A 307 8.08 -14.85 21.83
C SER A 307 9.05 -15.56 20.88
N TYR A 308 9.77 -14.81 20.01
CA TYR A 308 10.78 -15.38 19.13
C TYR A 308 12.10 -15.70 19.84
N ASP A 309 12.43 -14.96 20.88
CA ASP A 309 13.68 -15.05 21.64
C ASP A 309 13.51 -15.57 23.07
N GLY A 310 12.29 -15.92 23.47
CA GLY A 310 11.93 -16.33 24.82
C GLY A 310 11.98 -15.20 25.87
N VAL A 311 12.26 -13.97 25.48
CA VAL A 311 12.39 -12.81 26.37
C VAL A 311 11.35 -11.73 26.07
N ARG A 312 11.27 -11.30 24.81
CA ARG A 312 10.34 -10.25 24.39
C ARG A 312 9.10 -10.88 23.78
N LYS A 313 7.97 -10.66 24.43
CA LYS A 313 6.69 -11.12 23.88
C LYS A 313 6.36 -10.35 22.61
N THR A 314 6.12 -11.10 21.53
CA THR A 314 5.56 -10.58 20.27
C THR A 314 4.04 -10.56 20.31
N LEU A 315 3.45 -11.50 21.08
CA LEU A 315 2.04 -11.54 21.44
C LEU A 315 1.92 -11.81 22.93
N ASP A 316 1.05 -11.09 23.62
CA ASP A 316 0.83 -11.19 25.07
C ASP A 316 -0.66 -11.21 25.37
N ASP A 317 -1.20 -12.39 25.69
CA ASP A 317 -2.58 -12.60 26.11
C ASP A 317 -3.63 -12.13 25.08
N VAL A 318 -3.47 -12.53 23.81
CA VAL A 318 -4.37 -12.16 22.71
C VAL A 318 -5.53 -13.13 22.62
N SER A 319 -6.77 -12.63 22.69
CA SER A 319 -7.99 -13.43 22.61
C SER A 319 -9.01 -12.77 21.67
N PHE A 320 -9.53 -13.52 20.69
CA PHE A 320 -10.60 -13.09 19.79
C PHE A 320 -11.27 -14.30 19.10
N ASP A 321 -12.48 -14.09 18.60
CA ASP A 321 -13.22 -15.07 17.82
C ASP A 321 -13.45 -14.59 16.38
N ILE A 322 -13.53 -15.52 15.43
CA ILE A 322 -13.93 -15.29 14.04
C ILE A 322 -15.13 -16.16 13.73
N HIS A 323 -16.19 -15.57 13.16
CA HIS A 323 -17.45 -16.25 12.91
C HIS A 323 -17.52 -16.83 11.49
N LYS A 324 -18.36 -17.84 11.30
CA LYS A 324 -18.56 -18.48 9.98
C LYS A 324 -19.10 -17.48 8.96
N GLY A 325 -18.51 -17.48 7.76
CA GLY A 325 -18.90 -16.58 6.68
C GLY A 325 -18.55 -15.11 6.91
N GLU A 326 -17.88 -14.77 8.01
CA GLU A 326 -17.47 -13.40 8.32
C GLU A 326 -16.38 -12.92 7.38
N PHE A 327 -16.41 -11.63 7.07
CA PHE A 327 -15.33 -10.92 6.41
C PHE A 327 -14.76 -9.88 7.40
N VAL A 328 -13.66 -10.21 8.06
CA VAL A 328 -13.06 -9.45 9.17
C VAL A 328 -11.65 -8.99 8.83
N ALA A 329 -11.24 -7.83 9.38
CA ALA A 329 -9.88 -7.32 9.25
C ALA A 329 -9.08 -7.53 10.55
N ILE A 330 -7.78 -7.83 10.42
CA ILE A 330 -6.79 -7.69 11.50
C ILE A 330 -5.92 -6.49 11.17
N MET A 331 -5.92 -5.48 12.05
CA MET A 331 -5.23 -4.21 11.89
C MET A 331 -4.21 -3.97 12.99
N GLY A 332 -3.34 -2.99 12.77
CA GLY A 332 -2.37 -2.51 13.76
C GLY A 332 -1.06 -2.08 13.10
N LYS A 333 -0.16 -1.47 13.90
CA LYS A 333 1.13 -0.99 13.42
C LYS A 333 2.01 -2.13 12.86
N ASN A 334 3.00 -1.77 12.05
CA ASN A 334 4.01 -2.71 11.60
C ASN A 334 4.77 -3.28 12.83
N GLY A 335 4.99 -4.61 12.83
CA GLY A 335 5.63 -5.29 13.96
C GLY A 335 4.73 -5.59 15.18
N SER A 336 3.41 -5.31 15.13
CA SER A 336 2.49 -5.58 16.24
C SER A 336 2.12 -7.06 16.43
N GLY A 337 2.65 -7.97 15.61
CA GLY A 337 2.39 -9.41 15.74
C GLY A 337 1.33 -9.98 14.78
N LYS A 338 0.76 -9.19 13.85
CA LYS A 338 -0.28 -9.66 12.90
C LYS A 338 0.14 -10.90 12.10
N SER A 339 1.30 -10.86 11.47
CA SER A 339 1.82 -12.01 10.71
C SER A 339 2.22 -13.18 11.64
N THR A 340 2.58 -12.90 12.90
CA THR A 340 2.85 -13.93 13.90
C THR A 340 1.59 -14.69 14.26
N ILE A 341 0.46 -13.99 14.44
CA ILE A 341 -0.87 -14.63 14.65
C ILE A 341 -1.17 -15.59 13.50
N THR A 342 -0.97 -15.17 12.25
CA THR A 342 -1.20 -16.04 11.09
C THR A 342 -0.33 -17.29 11.13
N ARG A 343 0.97 -17.14 11.43
CA ARG A 343 1.91 -18.27 11.52
C ARG A 343 1.53 -19.26 12.64
N LEU A 344 1.04 -18.75 13.77
CA LEU A 344 0.54 -19.57 14.88
C LEU A 344 -0.76 -20.31 14.50
N ILE A 345 -1.71 -19.65 13.83
CA ILE A 345 -2.93 -20.29 13.33
C ILE A 345 -2.60 -21.41 12.32
N MET A 346 -1.60 -21.21 11.46
CA MET A 346 -1.14 -22.20 10.51
C MET A 346 -0.34 -23.35 11.14
N GLY A 347 0.19 -23.19 12.36
CA GLY A 347 1.09 -24.14 13.01
C GLY A 347 2.53 -24.08 12.48
N VAL A 348 2.92 -22.99 11.83
CA VAL A 348 4.34 -22.72 11.45
C VAL A 348 5.15 -22.36 12.69
N LEU A 349 4.49 -21.73 13.66
CA LEU A 349 5.02 -21.43 14.99
C LEU A 349 4.17 -22.15 16.05
N GLU A 350 4.78 -22.54 17.15
CA GLU A 350 4.12 -23.09 18.32
C GLU A 350 3.94 -21.99 19.36
N ALA A 351 2.75 -21.86 19.92
CA ALA A 351 2.48 -20.84 20.95
C ALA A 351 3.20 -21.18 22.27
N ASP A 352 3.68 -20.15 22.96
CA ASP A 352 4.24 -20.32 24.31
C ASP A 352 3.13 -20.60 25.33
N ASP A 353 1.94 -19.98 25.11
CA ASP A 353 0.72 -20.17 25.94
C ASP A 353 -0.51 -19.85 25.11
N GLY A 354 -1.66 -20.35 25.57
CA GLY A 354 -2.97 -20.17 24.92
C GLY A 354 -3.37 -21.32 24.00
N ILE A 355 -4.59 -21.23 23.49
CA ILE A 355 -5.22 -22.28 22.69
C ILE A 355 -5.87 -21.66 21.45
N ILE A 356 -5.70 -22.32 20.30
CA ILE A 356 -6.39 -22.00 19.05
C ILE A 356 -7.31 -23.15 18.70
N THR A 357 -8.60 -22.87 18.50
CA THR A 357 -9.59 -23.88 18.10
C THR A 357 -10.23 -23.53 16.76
N LEU A 358 -10.54 -24.53 15.93
CA LEU A 358 -11.28 -24.39 14.69
C LEU A 358 -12.53 -25.29 14.71
N ASN A 359 -13.73 -24.71 14.59
CA ASN A 359 -15.01 -25.44 14.81
C ASN A 359 -15.02 -26.18 16.15
N GLY A 360 -14.47 -25.63 17.21
CA GLY A 360 -14.36 -26.23 18.52
C GLY A 360 -13.28 -27.31 18.68
N ASN A 361 -12.55 -27.67 17.62
CA ASN A 361 -11.42 -28.60 17.67
C ASN A 361 -10.13 -27.88 17.96
N ASP A 362 -9.39 -28.30 18.97
CA ASP A 362 -8.08 -27.78 19.33
C ASP A 362 -7.06 -28.06 18.22
N LEU A 363 -6.33 -27.01 17.79
CA LEU A 363 -5.30 -27.11 16.77
C LEU A 363 -3.89 -27.38 17.33
N THR A 364 -3.68 -27.35 18.65
CA THR A 364 -2.36 -27.38 19.28
C THR A 364 -1.50 -28.53 18.80
N ASN A 365 -2.06 -29.75 18.70
CA ASN A 365 -1.35 -30.94 18.28
C ASN A 365 -1.49 -31.25 16.78
N GLN A 366 -2.13 -30.37 15.99
CA GLN A 366 -2.30 -30.59 14.56
C GLN A 366 -1.08 -30.08 13.78
N SER A 367 -0.61 -30.91 12.87
CA SER A 367 0.44 -30.55 11.92
C SER A 367 -0.03 -29.45 10.94
N ILE A 368 0.92 -28.78 10.29
CA ILE A 368 0.64 -27.81 9.20
C ILE A 368 -0.24 -28.45 8.12
N PHE A 369 0.01 -29.72 7.78
CA PHE A 369 -0.77 -30.45 6.78
C PHE A 369 -2.23 -30.63 7.21
N GLU A 370 -2.50 -31.03 8.46
CA GLU A 370 -3.86 -31.18 8.98
C GLU A 370 -4.59 -29.83 9.02
N ARG A 371 -3.96 -28.76 9.49
CA ARG A 371 -4.53 -27.40 9.49
C ARG A 371 -4.80 -26.90 8.07
N SER A 372 -3.93 -27.21 7.09
CA SER A 372 -4.09 -26.83 5.70
C SER A 372 -5.30 -27.48 5.00
N GLN A 373 -5.91 -28.52 5.62
CA GLN A 373 -7.17 -29.08 5.14
C GLN A 373 -8.34 -28.09 5.27
N HIS A 374 -8.23 -27.10 6.17
CA HIS A 374 -9.32 -26.21 6.53
C HIS A 374 -8.95 -24.72 6.45
N ILE A 375 -7.67 -24.40 6.49
CA ILE A 375 -7.15 -23.03 6.52
C ILE A 375 -6.27 -22.80 5.31
N GLY A 376 -6.60 -21.80 4.50
CA GLY A 376 -5.75 -21.30 3.41
C GLY A 376 -5.14 -19.96 3.80
N VAL A 377 -3.89 -19.72 3.43
CA VAL A 377 -3.22 -18.44 3.64
C VAL A 377 -2.58 -17.97 2.35
N VAL A 378 -2.78 -16.70 2.02
CA VAL A 378 -2.15 -16.03 0.89
C VAL A 378 -1.25 -14.93 1.42
N MET A 379 0.03 -15.02 1.09
CA MET A 379 1.05 -14.07 1.54
C MET A 379 1.02 -12.77 0.73
N GLN A 380 1.59 -11.71 1.29
CA GLN A 380 1.69 -10.40 0.66
C GLN A 380 2.36 -10.45 -0.72
N ASN A 381 3.51 -11.11 -0.84
CA ASN A 381 4.20 -11.29 -2.11
C ASN A 381 3.86 -12.64 -2.74
N PRO A 382 3.14 -12.70 -3.86
CA PRO A 382 2.78 -13.95 -4.52
C PRO A 382 3.99 -14.77 -4.99
N ASN A 383 5.12 -14.12 -5.31
CA ASN A 383 6.32 -14.83 -5.76
C ASN A 383 6.94 -15.73 -4.67
N HIS A 384 6.65 -15.48 -3.38
CA HIS A 384 7.10 -16.34 -2.27
C HIS A 384 6.24 -17.61 -2.14
N MET A 385 5.08 -17.67 -2.80
CA MET A 385 4.17 -18.82 -2.74
C MET A 385 4.26 -19.69 -3.99
N ILE A 386 4.50 -19.06 -5.15
CA ILE A 386 4.51 -19.74 -6.44
C ILE A 386 5.75 -20.63 -6.55
N SER A 387 5.53 -21.92 -6.74
CA SER A 387 6.55 -22.96 -6.80
C SER A 387 6.65 -23.68 -8.15
N HIS A 388 5.62 -23.55 -8.99
CA HIS A 388 5.57 -24.20 -10.30
C HIS A 388 5.59 -23.18 -11.43
N HIS A 389 6.18 -23.58 -12.56
CA HIS A 389 6.27 -22.73 -13.75
C HIS A 389 4.91 -22.52 -14.45
N MET A 390 4.05 -23.55 -14.47
CA MET A 390 2.76 -23.51 -15.15
C MET A 390 1.61 -23.25 -14.17
N ILE A 391 0.65 -22.41 -14.56
CA ILE A 391 -0.51 -22.04 -13.73
C ILE A 391 -1.33 -23.26 -13.30
N PHE A 392 -1.57 -24.19 -14.23
CA PHE A 392 -2.30 -25.41 -13.91
C PHE A 392 -1.62 -26.23 -12.83
N ASP A 393 -0.30 -26.44 -12.95
CA ASP A 393 0.47 -27.25 -12.01
C ASP A 393 0.58 -26.59 -10.65
N GLU A 394 0.71 -25.26 -10.61
CA GLU A 394 0.71 -24.49 -9.37
C GLU A 394 -0.60 -24.71 -8.59
N VAL A 395 -1.75 -24.55 -9.26
CA VAL A 395 -3.04 -24.74 -8.61
C VAL A 395 -3.33 -26.21 -8.29
N ALA A 396 -2.83 -27.16 -9.10
CA ALA A 396 -3.01 -28.59 -8.89
C ALA A 396 -2.17 -29.17 -7.73
N SER A 397 -1.06 -28.51 -7.38
CA SER A 397 -0.03 -29.05 -6.49
C SER A 397 -0.58 -29.55 -5.14
N GLY A 398 -1.42 -28.74 -4.49
CA GLY A 398 -2.02 -29.09 -3.21
C GLY A 398 -2.97 -30.29 -3.29
N LEU A 399 -3.71 -30.46 -4.39
CA LEU A 399 -4.58 -31.61 -4.59
C LEU A 399 -3.78 -32.88 -4.86
N ARG A 400 -2.66 -32.80 -5.61
CA ARG A 400 -1.72 -33.90 -5.81
C ARG A 400 -1.11 -34.36 -4.49
N ASN A 401 -0.71 -33.41 -3.63
CA ASN A 401 -0.19 -33.71 -2.29
C ASN A 401 -1.23 -34.41 -1.39
N ARG A 402 -2.53 -34.20 -1.65
CA ARG A 402 -3.64 -34.92 -0.99
C ARG A 402 -3.94 -36.28 -1.63
N GLY A 403 -3.20 -36.70 -2.66
CA GLY A 403 -3.39 -38.00 -3.35
C GLY A 403 -4.64 -38.08 -4.22
N MET A 404 -5.18 -36.94 -4.68
CA MET A 404 -6.36 -36.91 -5.55
C MET A 404 -6.02 -37.40 -6.96
N ASP A 405 -6.99 -38.08 -7.60
CA ASP A 405 -6.85 -38.54 -8.99
C ASP A 405 -6.77 -37.37 -9.98
N GLU A 406 -5.88 -37.49 -11.01
CA GLU A 406 -5.61 -36.42 -12.00
C GLU A 406 -6.87 -35.99 -12.79
N ALA A 407 -7.81 -36.90 -13.06
CA ALA A 407 -9.06 -36.54 -13.73
C ALA A 407 -9.92 -35.63 -12.86
N GLN A 408 -9.97 -35.88 -11.56
CA GLN A 408 -10.68 -35.05 -10.57
C GLN A 408 -9.96 -33.73 -10.36
N ILE A 409 -8.61 -33.75 -10.31
CA ILE A 409 -7.77 -32.54 -10.22
C ILE A 409 -8.08 -31.62 -11.37
N LYS A 410 -8.07 -32.13 -12.61
CA LYS A 410 -8.35 -31.32 -13.81
C LYS A 410 -9.68 -30.57 -13.69
N ILE A 411 -10.75 -31.28 -13.29
CA ILE A 411 -12.09 -30.68 -13.16
C ILE A 411 -12.10 -29.58 -12.09
N LYS A 412 -11.50 -29.85 -10.92
CA LYS A 412 -11.46 -28.88 -9.81
C LYS A 412 -10.62 -27.64 -10.16
N VAL A 413 -9.44 -27.85 -10.75
CA VAL A 413 -8.52 -26.76 -11.15
C VAL A 413 -9.17 -25.87 -12.21
N GLU A 414 -9.75 -26.45 -13.27
CA GLU A 414 -10.41 -25.68 -14.32
C GLU A 414 -11.59 -24.85 -13.77
N LYS A 415 -12.40 -25.45 -12.88
CA LYS A 415 -13.50 -24.75 -12.20
C LYS A 415 -12.98 -23.59 -11.34
N THR A 416 -11.93 -23.82 -10.54
CA THR A 416 -11.36 -22.80 -9.66
C THR A 416 -10.69 -21.68 -10.45
N LEU A 417 -9.91 -22.00 -11.48
CA LEU A 417 -9.30 -20.99 -12.36
C LEU A 417 -10.36 -20.14 -13.06
N LYS A 418 -11.46 -20.74 -13.50
CA LYS A 418 -12.59 -20.02 -14.08
C LYS A 418 -13.22 -19.06 -13.07
N LEU A 419 -13.43 -19.50 -11.83
CA LEU A 419 -13.95 -18.68 -10.73
C LEU A 419 -13.03 -17.49 -10.43
N CYS A 420 -11.70 -17.70 -10.47
CA CYS A 420 -10.70 -16.65 -10.26
C CYS A 420 -10.45 -15.75 -11.48
N GLY A 421 -11.21 -15.92 -12.57
CA GLY A 421 -11.04 -15.14 -13.81
C GLY A 421 -9.80 -15.52 -14.62
N LEU A 422 -9.18 -16.66 -14.33
CA LEU A 422 -7.94 -17.16 -14.94
C LEU A 422 -8.18 -18.32 -15.92
N GLY A 423 -9.41 -18.68 -16.25
CA GLY A 423 -9.74 -19.87 -17.03
C GLY A 423 -9.05 -19.92 -18.41
N ARG A 424 -8.85 -18.78 -19.09
CA ARG A 424 -8.14 -18.71 -20.37
C ARG A 424 -6.62 -18.85 -20.27
N TYR A 425 -6.04 -18.70 -19.08
CA TYR A 425 -4.59 -18.71 -18.83
C TYR A 425 -4.08 -20.05 -18.31
N HIS A 426 -4.93 -21.07 -18.17
CA HIS A 426 -4.60 -22.33 -17.47
C HIS A 426 -3.37 -23.08 -18.03
N HIS A 427 -3.02 -22.87 -19.31
CA HIS A 427 -1.81 -23.43 -19.94
C HIS A 427 -0.65 -22.44 -20.05
N TRP A 428 -0.74 -21.28 -19.40
CA TRP A 428 0.29 -20.26 -19.49
C TRP A 428 1.33 -20.44 -18.37
N PRO A 429 2.58 -20.00 -18.63
CA PRO A 429 3.56 -19.89 -17.57
C PRO A 429 3.17 -18.76 -16.60
N VAL A 430 3.44 -18.95 -15.31
CA VAL A 430 3.11 -17.96 -14.28
C VAL A 430 3.86 -16.65 -14.49
N ASP A 431 5.08 -16.72 -15.02
CA ASP A 431 5.91 -15.53 -15.27
C ASP A 431 5.35 -14.58 -16.33
N ALA A 432 4.46 -15.08 -17.19
CA ALA A 432 3.75 -14.24 -18.17
C ALA A 432 2.60 -13.40 -17.56
N LEU A 433 2.31 -13.59 -16.28
CA LEU A 433 1.20 -12.91 -15.61
C LEU A 433 1.63 -11.59 -14.95
N SER A 434 0.71 -10.62 -14.92
CA SER A 434 0.87 -9.43 -14.09
C SER A 434 0.86 -9.78 -12.59
N PHE A 435 1.37 -8.87 -11.75
CA PHE A 435 1.41 -9.07 -10.30
C PHE A 435 0.01 -9.36 -9.70
N GLY A 436 -1.02 -8.62 -10.13
CA GLY A 436 -2.40 -8.87 -9.70
C GLY A 436 -2.95 -10.23 -10.16
N GLN A 437 -2.58 -10.69 -11.38
CA GLN A 437 -2.93 -12.02 -11.85
C GLN A 437 -2.18 -13.11 -11.07
N LYS A 438 -0.91 -12.91 -10.73
CA LYS A 438 -0.15 -13.82 -9.85
C LYS A 438 -0.82 -13.94 -8.48
N LYS A 439 -1.29 -12.84 -7.88
CA LYS A 439 -2.10 -12.88 -6.63
C LYS A 439 -3.38 -13.71 -6.81
N ARG A 440 -4.09 -13.58 -7.93
CA ARG A 440 -5.26 -14.44 -8.20
C ARG A 440 -4.90 -15.92 -8.35
N VAL A 441 -3.71 -16.24 -8.88
CA VAL A 441 -3.20 -17.63 -8.91
C VAL A 441 -2.99 -18.14 -7.50
N THR A 442 -2.33 -17.39 -6.62
CA THR A 442 -2.10 -17.82 -5.22
C THR A 442 -3.42 -17.99 -4.45
N ILE A 443 -4.43 -17.13 -4.70
CA ILE A 443 -5.77 -17.33 -4.15
C ILE A 443 -6.40 -18.64 -4.71
N ALA A 444 -6.27 -18.89 -6.02
CA ALA A 444 -6.78 -20.11 -6.65
C ALA A 444 -6.13 -21.38 -6.09
N THR A 445 -4.80 -21.33 -5.82
CA THR A 445 -4.04 -22.45 -5.20
C THR A 445 -4.58 -22.80 -3.82
N MET A 446 -5.02 -21.81 -3.03
CA MET A 446 -5.66 -22.06 -1.74
C MET A 446 -7.13 -22.48 -1.91
N LEU A 447 -7.87 -21.80 -2.78
CA LEU A 447 -9.31 -21.99 -2.96
C LEU A 447 -9.67 -23.38 -3.51
N VAL A 448 -8.82 -23.96 -4.38
CA VAL A 448 -9.03 -25.31 -4.95
C VAL A 448 -9.07 -26.40 -3.87
N LEU A 449 -8.46 -26.13 -2.71
CA LEU A 449 -8.45 -27.00 -1.53
C LEU A 449 -9.73 -26.89 -0.69
N GLU A 450 -10.65 -26.00 -1.05
CA GLU A 450 -11.95 -25.78 -0.37
C GLU A 450 -11.78 -25.44 1.13
N PRO A 451 -10.98 -24.43 1.49
CA PRO A 451 -10.76 -24.09 2.89
C PRO A 451 -12.03 -23.52 3.53
N LYS A 452 -12.16 -23.63 4.86
CA LYS A 452 -13.22 -23.00 5.65
C LYS A 452 -12.87 -21.56 6.03
N LEU A 453 -11.57 -21.31 6.20
CA LEU A 453 -10.98 -20.01 6.53
C LEU A 453 -9.91 -19.67 5.51
N LEU A 454 -9.99 -18.48 4.93
CA LEU A 454 -8.96 -17.91 4.05
C LEU A 454 -8.40 -16.65 4.69
N ILE A 455 -7.10 -16.65 4.96
CA ILE A 455 -6.37 -15.50 5.48
C ILE A 455 -5.59 -14.87 4.31
N LEU A 456 -5.77 -13.57 4.11
CA LEU A 456 -5.13 -12.80 3.05
C LEU A 456 -4.24 -11.73 3.69
N ASP A 457 -2.92 -11.86 3.53
CA ASP A 457 -1.97 -10.88 4.07
C ASP A 457 -1.71 -9.81 3.00
N GLU A 458 -2.13 -8.57 3.28
CA GLU A 458 -2.00 -7.39 2.42
C GLU A 458 -2.41 -7.67 0.95
N PRO A 459 -3.66 -8.07 0.68
CA PRO A 459 -4.06 -8.56 -0.64
C PRO A 459 -3.95 -7.51 -1.74
N THR A 460 -3.96 -6.23 -1.40
CA THR A 460 -3.95 -5.09 -2.33
C THR A 460 -2.65 -4.29 -2.34
N ALA A 461 -1.64 -4.69 -1.54
CA ALA A 461 -0.37 -3.98 -1.48
C ALA A 461 0.27 -3.80 -2.86
N GLY A 462 0.75 -2.60 -3.16
CA GLY A 462 1.39 -2.25 -4.44
C GLY A 462 0.45 -2.24 -5.65
N GLN A 463 -0.87 -2.15 -5.45
CA GLN A 463 -1.84 -2.05 -6.54
C GLN A 463 -2.44 -0.64 -6.62
N ASP A 464 -2.70 -0.20 -7.84
CA ASP A 464 -3.51 1.01 -8.08
C ASP A 464 -4.99 0.77 -7.72
N TYR A 465 -5.77 1.84 -7.69
CA TYR A 465 -7.16 1.80 -7.27
C TYR A 465 -8.05 0.90 -8.15
N HIS A 466 -7.79 0.82 -9.46
CA HIS A 466 -8.56 -0.05 -10.36
C HIS A 466 -8.30 -1.53 -10.07
N HIS A 467 -7.03 -1.94 -9.93
CA HIS A 467 -6.66 -3.31 -9.58
C HIS A 467 -7.08 -3.66 -8.15
N TYR A 468 -6.95 -2.72 -7.24
CA TYR A 468 -7.42 -2.81 -5.87
C TYR A 468 -8.93 -3.10 -5.80
N THR A 469 -9.77 -2.28 -6.43
CA THR A 469 -11.23 -2.47 -6.42
C THR A 469 -11.63 -3.79 -7.08
N ALA A 470 -11.01 -4.15 -8.20
CA ALA A 470 -11.24 -5.42 -8.87
C ALA A 470 -10.83 -6.64 -8.03
N MET A 471 -9.76 -6.54 -7.23
CA MET A 471 -9.33 -7.58 -6.30
C MET A 471 -10.30 -7.71 -5.13
N MET A 472 -10.69 -6.59 -4.52
CA MET A 472 -11.58 -6.60 -3.37
C MET A 472 -13.00 -7.03 -3.74
N ALA A 473 -13.51 -6.61 -4.89
CA ALA A 473 -14.79 -7.11 -5.42
C ALA A 473 -14.76 -8.63 -5.63
N PHE A 474 -13.67 -9.16 -6.17
CA PHE A 474 -13.47 -10.60 -6.32
C PHE A 474 -13.44 -11.33 -4.96
N ILE A 475 -12.71 -10.83 -3.97
CA ILE A 475 -12.65 -11.40 -2.62
C ILE A 475 -14.04 -11.37 -1.95
N GLN A 476 -14.77 -10.27 -2.09
CA GLN A 476 -16.13 -10.13 -1.58
C GLN A 476 -17.09 -11.13 -2.25
N GLU A 477 -16.95 -11.35 -3.56
CA GLU A 477 -17.72 -12.36 -4.29
C GLU A 477 -17.45 -13.77 -3.75
N LEU A 478 -16.20 -14.12 -3.43
CA LEU A 478 -15.85 -15.39 -2.80
C LEU A 478 -16.53 -15.54 -1.42
N ASN A 479 -16.50 -14.50 -0.59
CA ASN A 479 -17.17 -14.52 0.70
C ASN A 479 -18.68 -14.73 0.56
N GLN A 480 -19.35 -13.91 -0.25
CA GLN A 480 -20.81 -13.92 -0.39
C GLN A 480 -21.35 -15.16 -1.10
N LYS A 481 -20.72 -15.59 -2.21
CA LYS A 481 -21.23 -16.71 -3.02
C LYS A 481 -20.87 -18.08 -2.47
N LEU A 482 -19.71 -18.21 -1.82
CA LEU A 482 -19.23 -19.48 -1.28
C LEU A 482 -19.47 -19.61 0.23
N GLY A 483 -19.90 -18.56 0.92
CA GLY A 483 -19.98 -18.52 2.38
C GLY A 483 -18.62 -18.70 3.06
N LEU A 484 -17.54 -18.36 2.35
CA LEU A 484 -16.16 -18.52 2.81
C LEU A 484 -15.85 -17.49 3.89
N THR A 485 -15.35 -17.92 5.04
CA THR A 485 -14.84 -17.00 6.07
C THR A 485 -13.52 -16.41 5.60
N ILE A 486 -13.41 -15.10 5.60
CA ILE A 486 -12.21 -14.38 5.12
C ILE A 486 -11.67 -13.44 6.19
N VAL A 487 -10.38 -13.56 6.45
CA VAL A 487 -9.61 -12.63 7.26
C VAL A 487 -8.66 -11.88 6.36
N ILE A 488 -8.69 -10.57 6.40
CA ILE A 488 -7.66 -9.74 5.77
C ILE A 488 -6.76 -9.14 6.84
N ILE A 489 -5.46 -9.20 6.60
CA ILE A 489 -4.49 -8.43 7.37
C ILE A 489 -4.18 -7.21 6.53
N SER A 490 -4.43 -6.01 7.05
CA SER A 490 -4.14 -4.78 6.31
C SER A 490 -3.89 -3.60 7.24
N HIS A 491 -3.05 -2.69 6.77
CA HIS A 491 -2.89 -1.35 7.33
C HIS A 491 -3.65 -0.29 6.51
N ASP A 492 -4.25 -0.68 5.37
CA ASP A 492 -5.06 0.22 4.54
C ASP A 492 -6.44 0.44 5.18
N MET A 493 -6.59 1.60 5.82
CA MET A 493 -7.82 2.00 6.51
C MET A 493 -9.02 2.12 5.55
N HIS A 494 -8.78 2.54 4.30
CA HIS A 494 -9.82 2.65 3.29
C HIS A 494 -10.36 1.27 2.93
N LEU A 495 -9.47 0.27 2.76
CA LEU A 495 -9.86 -1.10 2.49
C LEU A 495 -10.74 -1.65 3.60
N VAL A 496 -10.31 -1.45 4.84
CA VAL A 496 -11.05 -1.95 6.01
C VAL A 496 -12.41 -1.27 6.13
N LEU A 497 -12.47 0.05 5.96
CA LEU A 497 -13.72 0.81 5.95
C LEU A 497 -14.69 0.35 4.85
N GLU A 498 -14.21 0.11 3.64
CA GLU A 498 -15.06 -0.16 2.48
C GLU A 498 -15.54 -1.62 2.41
N TYR A 499 -14.79 -2.58 2.93
CA TYR A 499 -15.04 -4.01 2.66
C TYR A 499 -15.29 -4.87 3.90
N THR A 500 -14.99 -4.38 5.11
CA THR A 500 -15.22 -5.16 6.34
C THR A 500 -16.21 -4.49 7.27
N GLN A 501 -16.89 -5.29 8.09
CA GLN A 501 -17.84 -4.76 9.08
C GLN A 501 -17.22 -4.68 10.48
N ARG A 502 -16.20 -5.50 10.74
CA ARG A 502 -15.53 -5.65 12.03
C ARG A 502 -14.03 -5.71 11.82
N ALA A 503 -13.29 -5.19 12.78
CA ALA A 503 -11.84 -5.29 12.80
C ALA A 503 -11.31 -5.63 14.19
N ILE A 504 -10.26 -6.45 14.19
CA ILE A 504 -9.46 -6.85 15.35
C ILE A 504 -8.19 -6.00 15.30
N VAL A 505 -7.99 -5.15 16.28
CA VAL A 505 -6.85 -4.22 16.31
C VAL A 505 -5.81 -4.71 17.30
N ILE A 506 -4.61 -4.97 16.82
CA ILE A 506 -3.45 -5.41 17.62
C ILE A 506 -2.47 -4.24 17.76
N ALA A 507 -2.19 -3.87 18.99
CA ALA A 507 -1.19 -2.85 19.31
C ALA A 507 -0.39 -3.27 20.54
N ASP A 508 0.89 -2.90 20.57
CA ASP A 508 1.79 -3.20 21.68
C ASP A 508 1.72 -4.67 22.16
N ASN A 509 1.67 -5.57 21.15
CA ASN A 509 1.66 -7.03 21.30
C ASN A 509 0.38 -7.61 21.95
N ARG A 510 -0.67 -6.81 22.09
CA ARG A 510 -1.95 -7.17 22.73
C ARG A 510 -3.14 -6.85 21.82
N LEU A 511 -4.26 -7.48 22.11
CA LEU A 511 -5.54 -7.06 21.57
C LEU A 511 -5.92 -5.69 22.14
N LEU A 512 -5.98 -4.66 21.30
CA LEU A 512 -6.41 -3.33 21.70
C LEU A 512 -7.93 -3.22 21.70
N THR A 513 -8.57 -3.69 20.62
CA THR A 513 -10.02 -3.74 20.48
C THR A 513 -10.44 -4.75 19.43
N ASP A 514 -11.66 -5.21 19.55
CA ASP A 514 -12.37 -6.09 18.63
C ASP A 514 -13.80 -5.56 18.51
N ASP A 515 -14.06 -4.77 17.45
CA ASP A 515 -15.34 -4.04 17.34
C ASP A 515 -15.68 -3.77 15.86
N LYS A 516 -16.84 -3.17 15.64
CA LYS A 516 -17.29 -2.69 14.33
C LYS A 516 -16.35 -1.61 13.82
N VAL A 517 -16.08 -1.67 12.52
CA VAL A 517 -15.17 -0.75 11.84
C VAL A 517 -15.57 0.72 12.06
N ASN A 518 -16.85 1.04 11.93
CA ASN A 518 -17.32 2.41 12.15
C ASN A 518 -17.11 2.91 13.58
N HIS A 519 -17.24 2.06 14.61
CA HIS A 519 -16.92 2.42 16.00
C HIS A 519 -15.43 2.66 16.21
N ILE A 520 -14.57 1.77 15.66
CA ILE A 520 -13.11 1.91 15.75
C ILE A 520 -12.67 3.23 15.13
N PHE A 521 -13.13 3.52 13.90
CA PHE A 521 -12.74 4.72 13.18
C PHE A 521 -13.38 6.02 13.68
N SER A 522 -14.31 5.93 14.61
CA SER A 522 -14.85 7.09 15.34
C SER A 522 -14.10 7.41 16.65
N GLN A 523 -13.02 6.67 16.98
CA GLN A 523 -12.28 6.82 18.24
C GLN A 523 -10.82 7.24 18.01
N PRO A 524 -10.48 8.54 17.94
CA PRO A 524 -9.13 9.02 17.65
C PRO A 524 -8.05 8.51 18.58
N ALA A 525 -8.33 8.40 19.88
CA ALA A 525 -7.37 7.93 20.88
C ALA A 525 -6.98 6.45 20.64
N LEU A 526 -7.93 5.62 20.25
CA LEU A 526 -7.68 4.21 19.91
C LEU A 526 -6.86 4.09 18.62
N LEU A 527 -7.18 4.90 17.61
CA LEU A 527 -6.42 4.92 16.36
C LEU A 527 -4.97 5.35 16.60
N ASP A 528 -4.73 6.33 17.45
CA ASP A 528 -3.38 6.78 17.80
C ASP A 528 -2.56 5.68 18.47
N GLN A 529 -3.13 4.94 19.42
CA GLN A 529 -2.50 3.79 20.07
C GLN A 529 -2.15 2.67 19.08
N ALA A 530 -3.00 2.47 18.08
CA ALA A 530 -2.77 1.46 17.02
C ALA A 530 -1.81 1.91 15.91
N ASN A 531 -1.24 3.12 15.99
CA ASN A 531 -0.46 3.77 14.92
C ASN A 531 -1.26 3.96 13.62
N LEU A 532 -2.58 4.03 13.74
CA LEU A 532 -3.50 4.40 12.69
C LEU A 532 -3.76 5.90 12.74
N THR A 533 -4.34 6.46 11.68
CA THR A 533 -4.66 7.88 11.63
C THR A 533 -6.17 8.10 11.57
N VAL A 534 -6.60 9.25 12.04
CA VAL A 534 -7.99 9.69 11.84
C VAL A 534 -8.23 9.87 10.34
N THR A 535 -9.30 9.30 9.81
CA THR A 535 -9.67 9.44 8.40
C THR A 535 -10.24 10.84 8.12
N SER A 536 -10.09 11.33 6.89
CA SER A 536 -10.71 12.61 6.52
C SER A 536 -12.24 12.57 6.55
N LEU A 537 -12.83 11.38 6.45
CA LEU A 537 -14.26 11.18 6.64
C LEU A 537 -14.72 11.48 8.07
N TYR A 538 -13.96 11.02 9.08
CA TYR A 538 -14.19 11.37 10.47
C TYR A 538 -14.06 12.89 10.68
N SER A 539 -12.98 13.47 10.16
CA SER A 539 -12.74 14.91 10.26
C SER A 539 -13.87 15.74 9.62
N LEU A 540 -14.40 15.26 8.48
CA LEU A 540 -15.55 15.89 7.83
C LEU A 540 -16.79 15.86 8.72
N ALA A 541 -17.14 14.69 9.28
CA ALA A 541 -18.30 14.55 10.17
C ALA A 541 -18.16 15.45 11.41
N GLN A 542 -16.99 15.52 11.99
CA GLN A 542 -16.68 16.39 13.14
C GLN A 542 -16.84 17.87 12.78
N ALA A 543 -16.28 18.31 11.64
CA ALA A 543 -16.37 19.70 11.19
C ALA A 543 -17.83 20.12 10.86
N MET A 544 -18.64 19.16 10.37
CA MET A 544 -20.09 19.39 10.15
C MET A 544 -20.89 19.45 11.44
N GLY A 545 -20.32 19.05 12.59
CA GLY A 545 -21.03 18.98 13.87
C GLY A 545 -21.98 17.78 13.97
N ILE A 546 -21.71 16.70 13.24
CA ILE A 546 -22.51 15.48 13.28
C ILE A 546 -22.22 14.74 14.59
N GLU A 547 -23.22 14.59 15.46
CA GLU A 547 -23.07 13.94 16.77
C GLU A 547 -22.78 12.42 16.65
N HIS A 548 -23.41 11.75 15.67
CA HIS A 548 -23.28 10.31 15.44
C HIS A 548 -22.30 10.01 14.29
N ILE A 549 -21.01 10.25 14.51
CA ILE A 549 -19.96 10.11 13.49
C ILE A 549 -19.86 8.65 12.98
N ASP A 550 -20.04 7.67 13.85
CA ASP A 550 -20.06 6.25 13.49
C ASP A 550 -21.17 5.92 12.48
N GLN A 551 -22.36 6.52 12.67
CA GLN A 551 -23.47 6.35 11.74
C GLN A 551 -23.20 7.03 10.39
N PHE A 552 -22.59 8.22 10.41
CA PHE A 552 -22.20 8.92 9.19
C PHE A 552 -21.22 8.11 8.35
N ILE A 553 -20.16 7.60 8.98
CA ILE A 553 -19.17 6.72 8.34
C ILE A 553 -19.87 5.49 7.73
N ARG A 554 -20.77 4.85 8.47
CA ARG A 554 -21.52 3.68 8.02
C ARG A 554 -22.44 4.00 6.83
N CYS A 555 -23.11 5.14 6.83
CA CYS A 555 -23.96 5.59 5.72
C CYS A 555 -23.14 5.86 4.47
N PHE A 556 -21.98 6.49 4.60
CA PHE A 556 -21.07 6.73 3.48
C PHE A 556 -20.58 5.43 2.85
N ILE A 557 -20.09 4.48 3.67
CA ILE A 557 -19.64 3.16 3.19
C ILE A 557 -20.75 2.44 2.43
N ALA A 558 -21.98 2.43 2.99
CA ALA A 558 -23.12 1.78 2.34
C ALA A 558 -23.50 2.45 1.00
N HIS A 559 -23.29 3.76 0.87
CA HIS A 559 -23.49 4.49 -0.38
C HIS A 559 -22.44 4.12 -1.42
N GLU A 560 -21.16 4.11 -1.06
CA GLU A 560 -20.05 3.75 -1.94
C GLU A 560 -20.18 2.32 -2.48
N VAL A 561 -20.51 1.36 -1.61
CA VAL A 561 -20.68 -0.06 -2.00
C VAL A 561 -21.82 -0.25 -3.01
N LYS A 562 -22.87 0.58 -2.96
CA LYS A 562 -24.00 0.49 -3.91
C LYS A 562 -23.70 1.10 -5.27
N ASN A 563 -22.75 2.03 -5.35
CA ASN A 563 -22.45 2.79 -6.56
C ASN A 563 -21.21 2.25 -7.31
N LYS A 564 -20.50 1.28 -6.72
CA LYS A 564 -19.43 0.48 -7.34
C LYS A 564 -19.98 -0.80 -7.98
#